data_4f6d7363fd44109dff76159f3bfeb785
#
_entry.id   4f6d7363fd44109dff76159f3bfeb785
#
_cell.length_a   1.000
_cell.length_b   1.000
_cell.length_c   1.000
_cell.angle_alpha   90.00
_cell.angle_beta   90.00
_cell.angle_gamma   90.00
#
_symmetry.space_group_name_H-M   'P 1'
#
loop_
_entity.id
_entity.type
_entity.pdbx_description
1 polymer ?
#
loop_
_entity_poly.entity_id
_entity_poly.type
_entity_poly.pdbx_seq_one_letter_code
_entity_poly.pdbx_strand_id
1 'polypeptide(L)'
;MIISLDMYQTLFAAVCVLMLGRFLKARIGFLEKFCIPAPVIGGVLFAVFTCLCYVTGIAEFEFDDILKEVCMVFFFTSVGFQANLKVLKSGGKSLIIFLGLVVALILCQNFLAVGLADLLGISPLIGLCTGSIPMVGGHGTAGAFGPVLEDFGVAGATTLCTAAATYGLIAGSVMGGPTGRLLIERRKLLDTVVPEDDSLLVEEEIKHERHTSMYPASVFQLIIAIGIGTFISKALAMTGLTFPIYIGAMIAAACMRNIGEFTHKFTTHMGEINDIGGISLSLFLGIAMITLKLWQLAALALPLIILLAGQTLLIFLFTYFVIFNIMGRDYDAAVIAAGVCGFGMGATPNAMANMQALCEKYAPSVKAYLLIPLVGSLFADFLNSLVITFFINFI
;
A
#
# COMPACT_ATOMS: atom_id res chain seq x y z
N MET A 1 -32.00 -15.33 6.51
CA MET A 1 -32.17 -15.57 5.05
C MET A 1 -30.80 -15.35 4.42
N ILE A 2 -30.30 -16.32 3.60
CA ILE A 2 -29.02 -16.16 2.88
C ILE A 2 -29.34 -15.56 1.51
N ILE A 3 -28.62 -14.51 1.13
CA ILE A 3 -28.71 -13.81 -0.14
C ILE A 3 -27.38 -13.97 -0.85
N SER A 4 -27.30 -14.88 -1.82
CA SER A 4 -26.10 -15.13 -2.61
C SER A 4 -26.14 -14.26 -3.87
N LEU A 5 -25.09 -13.44 -4.08
CA LEU A 5 -24.91 -12.60 -5.26
C LEU A 5 -23.91 -13.27 -6.21
N ASP A 6 -24.29 -13.35 -7.48
CA ASP A 6 -23.40 -13.80 -8.54
C ASP A 6 -22.28 -12.77 -8.84
N MET A 7 -21.36 -13.15 -9.72
CA MET A 7 -20.22 -12.33 -10.13
C MET A 7 -20.62 -10.93 -10.63
N TYR A 8 -21.69 -10.83 -11.43
CA TYR A 8 -22.15 -9.55 -11.99
C TYR A 8 -22.84 -8.68 -10.95
N GLN A 9 -23.67 -9.30 -10.08
CA GLN A 9 -24.36 -8.63 -8.99
C GLN A 9 -23.35 -8.12 -7.94
N THR A 10 -22.33 -8.93 -7.64
CA THR A 10 -21.24 -8.54 -6.74
C THR A 10 -20.47 -7.34 -7.30
N LEU A 11 -20.11 -7.37 -8.60
CA LEU A 11 -19.45 -6.25 -9.27
C LEU A 11 -20.32 -4.99 -9.27
N PHE A 12 -21.62 -5.13 -9.57
CA PHE A 12 -22.57 -4.02 -9.54
C PHE A 12 -22.65 -3.39 -8.14
N ALA A 13 -22.80 -4.22 -7.09
CA ALA A 13 -22.82 -3.74 -5.71
C ALA A 13 -21.52 -2.99 -5.33
N ALA A 14 -20.37 -3.55 -5.69
CA ALA A 14 -19.07 -2.94 -5.45
C ALA A 14 -18.94 -1.57 -6.14
N VAL A 15 -19.40 -1.44 -7.39
CA VAL A 15 -19.36 -0.16 -8.13
C VAL A 15 -20.31 0.85 -7.51
N CYS A 16 -21.52 0.45 -7.10
CA CYS A 16 -22.45 1.34 -6.39
C CYS A 16 -21.84 1.88 -5.09
N VAL A 17 -21.19 1.01 -4.31
CA VAL A 17 -20.51 1.35 -3.07
C VAL A 17 -19.31 2.26 -3.33
N LEU A 18 -18.54 2.01 -4.38
CA LEU A 18 -17.45 2.89 -4.83
C LEU A 18 -17.95 4.30 -5.20
N MET A 19 -19.05 4.38 -5.95
CA MET A 19 -19.67 5.66 -6.34
C MET A 19 -20.18 6.43 -5.11
N LEU A 20 -20.82 5.74 -4.16
CA LEU A 20 -21.22 6.32 -2.88
C LEU A 20 -20.01 6.87 -2.11
N GLY A 21 -18.92 6.10 -2.05
CA GLY A 21 -17.68 6.54 -1.40
C GLY A 21 -17.07 7.76 -2.07
N ARG A 22 -17.05 7.86 -3.40
CA ARG A 22 -16.61 9.05 -4.15
C ARG A 22 -17.48 10.26 -3.82
N PHE A 23 -18.80 10.09 -3.80
CA PHE A 23 -19.74 11.16 -3.46
C PHE A 23 -19.50 11.69 -2.03
N LEU A 24 -19.35 10.79 -1.06
CA LEU A 24 -19.10 11.19 0.34
C LEU A 24 -17.73 11.84 0.52
N LYS A 25 -16.68 11.31 -0.13
CA LYS A 25 -15.34 11.92 -0.09
C LYS A 25 -15.37 13.37 -0.58
N ALA A 26 -16.10 13.66 -1.66
CA ALA A 26 -16.22 15.01 -2.21
C ALA A 26 -17.02 15.97 -1.30
N ARG A 27 -17.80 15.46 -0.34
CA ARG A 27 -18.64 16.26 0.57
C ARG A 27 -18.06 16.42 1.98
N ILE A 28 -17.22 15.51 2.40
CA ILE A 28 -16.68 15.43 3.76
C ILE A 28 -15.18 15.68 3.72
N GLY A 29 -14.74 16.92 3.94
CA GLY A 29 -13.34 17.33 3.85
C GLY A 29 -12.39 16.53 4.77
N PHE A 30 -12.87 15.95 5.88
CA PHE A 30 -12.08 15.03 6.71
C PHE A 30 -11.61 13.81 5.92
N LEU A 31 -12.47 13.20 5.11
CA LEU A 31 -12.15 12.00 4.32
C LEU A 31 -11.13 12.30 3.21
N GLU A 32 -11.21 13.48 2.62
CA GLU A 32 -10.25 13.96 1.63
C GLU A 32 -8.90 14.27 2.27
N LYS A 33 -8.91 15.00 3.40
CA LYS A 33 -7.70 15.39 4.15
C LYS A 33 -6.84 14.20 4.56
N PHE A 34 -7.44 13.08 4.94
CA PHE A 34 -6.72 11.86 5.32
C PHE A 34 -6.52 10.89 4.16
N CYS A 35 -6.77 11.30 2.92
CA CYS A 35 -6.57 10.52 1.69
C CYS A 35 -7.27 9.15 1.71
N ILE A 36 -8.37 9.00 2.47
CA ILE A 36 -9.07 7.71 2.58
C ILE A 36 -9.61 7.30 1.21
N PRO A 37 -9.33 6.07 0.72
CA PRO A 37 -9.81 5.61 -0.57
C PRO A 37 -11.34 5.54 -0.64
N ALA A 38 -11.93 5.97 -1.75
CA ALA A 38 -13.38 5.95 -1.94
C ALA A 38 -13.99 4.54 -1.75
N PRO A 39 -13.39 3.43 -2.23
CA PRO A 39 -13.89 2.08 -1.95
C PRO A 39 -14.03 1.78 -0.46
N VAL A 40 -13.08 2.26 0.36
CA VAL A 40 -13.09 2.05 1.81
C VAL A 40 -14.24 2.82 2.47
N ILE A 41 -14.46 4.08 2.07
CA ILE A 41 -15.54 4.91 2.62
C ILE A 41 -16.91 4.27 2.38
N GLY A 42 -17.20 3.95 1.13
CA GLY A 42 -18.46 3.31 0.77
C GLY A 42 -18.58 1.89 1.34
N GLY A 43 -17.48 1.13 1.30
CA GLY A 43 -17.43 -0.25 1.76
C GLY A 43 -17.65 -0.40 3.27
N VAL A 44 -17.07 0.47 4.10
CA VAL A 44 -17.32 0.45 5.55
C VAL A 44 -18.80 0.72 5.85
N LEU A 45 -19.44 1.65 5.16
CA LEU A 45 -20.89 1.89 5.33
C LEU A 45 -21.72 0.67 4.95
N PHE A 46 -21.35 0.03 3.84
CA PHE A 46 -22.03 -1.19 3.40
C PHE A 46 -21.74 -2.36 4.37
N ALA A 47 -20.52 -2.50 4.88
CA ALA A 47 -20.15 -3.51 5.86
C ALA A 47 -20.90 -3.32 7.20
N VAL A 48 -21.14 -2.06 7.62
CA VAL A 48 -22.01 -1.78 8.77
C VAL A 48 -23.45 -2.22 8.49
N PHE A 49 -23.96 -1.94 7.29
CA PHE A 49 -25.29 -2.38 6.90
C PHE A 49 -25.41 -3.91 6.93
N THR A 50 -24.48 -4.65 6.31
CA THR A 50 -24.48 -6.12 6.30
C THR A 50 -24.27 -6.70 7.70
N CYS A 51 -23.46 -6.06 8.55
CA CYS A 51 -23.31 -6.43 9.95
C CYS A 51 -24.62 -6.29 10.74
N LEU A 52 -25.34 -5.20 10.57
CA LEU A 52 -26.66 -5.01 11.20
C LEU A 52 -27.65 -6.07 10.72
N CYS A 53 -27.70 -6.38 9.43
CA CYS A 53 -28.56 -7.44 8.89
C CYS A 53 -28.20 -8.81 9.48
N TYR A 54 -26.90 -9.11 9.65
CA TYR A 54 -26.43 -10.36 10.23
C TYR A 54 -26.80 -10.48 11.72
N VAL A 55 -26.48 -9.45 12.52
CA VAL A 55 -26.74 -9.46 13.97
C VAL A 55 -28.23 -9.50 14.30
N THR A 56 -29.06 -8.85 13.47
CA THR A 56 -30.52 -8.88 13.63
C THR A 56 -31.17 -10.17 13.07
N GLY A 57 -30.40 -11.06 12.42
CA GLY A 57 -30.90 -12.29 11.84
C GLY A 57 -31.77 -12.10 10.57
N ILE A 58 -31.80 -10.89 10.00
CA ILE A 58 -32.61 -10.56 8.81
C ILE A 58 -32.04 -11.22 7.57
N ALA A 59 -30.75 -11.01 7.30
CA ALA A 59 -30.07 -11.54 6.11
C ALA A 59 -28.57 -11.73 6.33
N GLU A 60 -28.01 -12.75 5.67
CA GLU A 60 -26.58 -12.94 5.49
C GLU A 60 -26.27 -12.83 3.99
N PHE A 61 -25.24 -12.07 3.63
CA PHE A 61 -24.85 -11.83 2.24
C PHE A 61 -23.62 -12.67 1.89
N GLU A 62 -23.70 -13.39 0.77
CA GLU A 62 -22.59 -14.11 0.17
C GLU A 62 -22.28 -13.53 -1.21
N PHE A 63 -20.98 -13.30 -1.47
CA PHE A 63 -20.50 -12.64 -2.68
C PHE A 63 -19.57 -13.55 -3.46
N ASP A 64 -19.64 -13.45 -4.80
CA ASP A 64 -18.69 -14.15 -5.67
C ASP A 64 -17.33 -13.39 -5.71
N ASP A 65 -16.25 -14.14 -5.49
CA ASP A 65 -14.90 -13.58 -5.36
C ASP A 65 -14.04 -13.64 -6.64
N ILE A 66 -14.54 -14.23 -7.74
CA ILE A 66 -13.76 -14.46 -8.96
C ILE A 66 -13.19 -13.14 -9.52
N LEU A 67 -14.03 -12.11 -9.66
CA LEU A 67 -13.57 -10.82 -10.18
C LEU A 67 -12.66 -10.07 -9.20
N LYS A 68 -12.80 -10.29 -7.90
CA LYS A 68 -11.88 -9.75 -6.89
C LYS A 68 -10.45 -10.25 -7.16
N GLU A 69 -10.28 -11.56 -7.37
CA GLU A 69 -8.98 -12.17 -7.66
C GLU A 69 -8.41 -11.67 -9.00
N VAL A 70 -9.20 -11.61 -10.05
CA VAL A 70 -8.76 -11.10 -11.36
C VAL A 70 -8.27 -9.67 -11.24
N CYS A 71 -9.06 -8.78 -10.64
CA CYS A 71 -8.66 -7.37 -10.45
C CYS A 71 -7.41 -7.23 -9.57
N MET A 72 -7.29 -8.05 -8.52
CA MET A 72 -6.09 -8.09 -7.67
C MET A 72 -4.83 -8.46 -8.47
N VAL A 73 -4.90 -9.51 -9.30
CA VAL A 73 -3.76 -9.95 -10.11
C VAL A 73 -3.36 -8.86 -11.11
N PHE A 74 -4.32 -8.21 -11.78
CA PHE A 74 -4.03 -7.09 -12.70
C PHE A 74 -3.34 -5.93 -11.95
N PHE A 75 -3.83 -5.56 -10.77
CA PHE A 75 -3.22 -4.51 -9.95
C PHE A 75 -1.78 -4.85 -9.59
N PHE A 76 -1.52 -6.01 -8.96
CA PHE A 76 -0.15 -6.37 -8.56
C PHE A 76 0.79 -6.60 -9.74
N THR A 77 0.27 -7.02 -10.90
CA THR A 77 1.06 -7.07 -12.13
C THR A 77 1.49 -5.68 -12.57
N SER A 78 0.61 -4.67 -12.48
CA SER A 78 0.98 -3.28 -12.77
C SER A 78 2.04 -2.76 -11.80
N VAL A 79 1.96 -3.12 -10.51
CA VAL A 79 3.01 -2.82 -9.50
C VAL A 79 4.34 -3.47 -9.90
N GLY A 80 4.33 -4.70 -10.40
CA GLY A 80 5.54 -5.36 -10.90
C GLY A 80 6.23 -4.58 -12.03
N PHE A 81 5.47 -4.01 -12.98
CA PHE A 81 6.00 -3.15 -14.04
C PHE A 81 6.65 -1.86 -13.53
N GLN A 82 6.34 -1.41 -12.33
CA GLN A 82 6.98 -0.22 -11.74
C GLN A 82 8.43 -0.48 -11.31
N ALA A 83 8.81 -1.73 -11.02
CA ALA A 83 10.15 -2.10 -10.55
C ALA A 83 11.20 -1.97 -11.67
N ASN A 84 11.78 -0.77 -11.85
CA ASN A 84 12.75 -0.43 -12.88
C ASN A 84 14.16 -0.27 -12.30
N LEU A 85 15.07 -1.19 -12.64
CA LEU A 85 16.46 -1.18 -12.18
C LEU A 85 17.29 -0.02 -12.77
N LYS A 86 16.91 0.51 -13.95
CA LYS A 86 17.58 1.68 -14.54
C LYS A 86 17.33 2.92 -13.70
N VAL A 87 16.07 3.12 -13.25
CA VAL A 87 15.71 4.21 -12.33
C VAL A 87 16.42 4.05 -10.99
N LEU A 88 16.51 2.81 -10.47
CA LEU A 88 17.25 2.55 -9.24
C LEU A 88 18.74 2.91 -9.36
N LYS A 89 19.36 2.62 -10.48
CA LYS A 89 20.77 2.98 -10.74
C LYS A 89 20.97 4.48 -10.91
N SER A 90 20.05 5.19 -11.59
CA SER A 90 20.14 6.64 -11.80
C SER A 90 19.90 7.46 -10.53
N GLY A 91 19.11 6.96 -9.58
CA GLY A 91 18.84 7.62 -8.31
C GLY A 91 20.01 7.68 -7.33
N GLY A 92 21.15 7.08 -7.68
CA GLY A 92 22.40 7.19 -6.95
C GLY A 92 22.40 6.53 -5.57
N LYS A 93 23.43 6.87 -4.78
CA LYS A 93 23.66 6.26 -3.46
C LYS A 93 22.52 6.54 -2.45
N SER A 94 21.94 7.73 -2.50
CA SER A 94 20.86 8.12 -1.57
C SER A 94 19.61 7.26 -1.77
N LEU A 95 19.25 6.94 -3.01
CA LEU A 95 18.10 6.10 -3.31
C LEU A 95 18.29 4.66 -2.81
N ILE A 96 19.50 4.09 -3.01
CA ILE A 96 19.82 2.73 -2.56
C ILE A 96 19.79 2.66 -1.02
N ILE A 97 20.38 3.65 -0.34
CA ILE A 97 20.34 3.72 1.12
C ILE A 97 18.90 3.84 1.61
N PHE A 98 18.11 4.72 1.00
CA PHE A 98 16.73 4.92 1.39
C PHE A 98 15.87 3.66 1.15
N LEU A 99 16.07 2.97 0.02
CA LEU A 99 15.42 1.68 -0.23
C LEU A 99 15.78 0.63 0.84
N GLY A 100 17.06 0.54 1.22
CA GLY A 100 17.51 -0.33 2.31
C GLY A 100 16.84 0.00 3.65
N LEU A 101 16.66 1.29 3.95
CA LEU A 101 15.96 1.75 5.15
C LEU A 101 14.46 1.39 5.13
N VAL A 102 13.81 1.45 3.97
CA VAL A 102 12.41 1.04 3.82
C VAL A 102 12.26 -0.47 4.01
N VAL A 103 13.17 -1.27 3.46
CA VAL A 103 13.18 -2.74 3.72
C VAL A 103 13.40 -3.02 5.21
N ALA A 104 14.32 -2.30 5.87
CA ALA A 104 14.52 -2.43 7.31
C ALA A 104 13.27 -2.06 8.11
N LEU A 105 12.55 -1.01 7.71
CA LEU A 105 11.27 -0.63 8.32
C LEU A 105 10.23 -1.74 8.18
N ILE A 106 10.06 -2.29 6.98
CA ILE A 106 9.13 -3.41 6.69
C ILE A 106 9.43 -4.61 7.62
N LEU A 107 10.70 -4.98 7.73
CA LEU A 107 11.12 -6.06 8.63
C LEU A 107 10.82 -5.73 10.10
N CYS A 108 11.17 -4.52 10.57
CA CYS A 108 10.91 -4.08 11.94
C CYS A 108 9.40 -4.10 12.25
N GLN A 109 8.54 -3.67 11.33
CA GLN A 109 7.09 -3.69 11.50
C GLN A 109 6.56 -5.11 11.67
N ASN A 110 7.02 -6.06 10.87
CA ASN A 110 6.58 -7.45 10.97
C ASN A 110 7.12 -8.14 12.24
N PHE A 111 8.40 -7.95 12.56
CA PHE A 111 8.95 -8.50 13.81
C PHE A 111 8.26 -7.93 15.05
N LEU A 112 7.98 -6.62 15.08
CA LEU A 112 7.24 -6.00 16.18
C LEU A 112 5.83 -6.56 16.27
N ALA A 113 5.13 -6.70 15.14
CA ALA A 113 3.77 -7.20 15.07
C ALA A 113 3.67 -8.65 15.60
N VAL A 114 4.57 -9.51 15.13
CA VAL A 114 4.68 -10.91 15.56
C VAL A 114 5.05 -10.99 17.05
N GLY A 115 6.08 -10.25 17.48
CA GLY A 115 6.54 -10.27 18.87
C GLY A 115 5.49 -9.73 19.85
N LEU A 116 4.75 -8.69 19.50
CA LEU A 116 3.66 -8.19 20.34
C LEU A 116 2.47 -9.16 20.38
N ALA A 117 2.15 -9.83 19.26
CA ALA A 117 1.10 -10.84 19.22
C ALA A 117 1.44 -12.02 20.16
N ASP A 118 2.68 -12.49 20.11
CA ASP A 118 3.16 -13.56 20.99
C ASP A 118 3.08 -13.14 22.47
N LEU A 119 3.51 -11.91 22.81
CA LEU A 119 3.38 -11.36 24.16
C LEU A 119 1.94 -11.24 24.65
N LEU A 120 0.99 -11.02 23.74
CA LEU A 120 -0.44 -10.95 24.05
C LEU A 120 -1.11 -12.34 24.07
N GLY A 121 -0.37 -13.42 23.78
CA GLY A 121 -0.90 -14.78 23.72
C GLY A 121 -1.87 -15.02 22.57
N ILE A 122 -1.73 -14.28 21.47
CA ILE A 122 -2.52 -14.45 20.23
C ILE A 122 -1.62 -14.95 19.10
N SER A 123 -2.25 -15.53 18.07
CA SER A 123 -1.50 -16.05 16.91
C SER A 123 -0.59 -14.98 16.29
N PRO A 124 0.69 -15.28 16.02
CA PRO A 124 1.61 -14.39 15.31
C PRO A 124 1.08 -13.93 13.96
N LEU A 125 0.29 -14.75 13.26
CA LEU A 125 -0.37 -14.39 12.00
C LEU A 125 -1.40 -13.26 12.19
N ILE A 126 -2.08 -13.18 13.36
CA ILE A 126 -2.93 -12.02 13.71
C ILE A 126 -2.07 -10.78 13.86
N GLY A 127 -0.86 -10.90 14.41
CA GLY A 127 0.11 -9.83 14.47
C GLY A 127 0.41 -9.26 13.07
N LEU A 128 0.68 -10.11 12.09
CA LEU A 128 0.96 -9.68 10.71
C LEU A 128 -0.18 -8.84 10.09
N CYS A 129 -1.44 -9.04 10.54
CA CYS A 129 -2.56 -8.18 10.13
C CYS A 129 -2.38 -6.70 10.54
N THR A 130 -1.44 -6.40 11.42
CA THR A 130 -1.10 -5.03 11.85
C THR A 130 0.35 -4.64 11.51
N GLY A 131 1.11 -5.54 10.90
CA GLY A 131 2.48 -5.34 10.45
C GLY A 131 2.58 -4.54 9.15
N SER A 132 3.58 -4.83 8.35
CA SER A 132 3.80 -4.14 7.08
C SER A 132 2.69 -4.37 6.03
N ILE A 133 1.85 -5.41 6.20
CA ILE A 133 0.70 -5.67 5.33
C ILE A 133 -0.18 -4.41 5.21
N PRO A 134 -0.79 -3.91 6.32
CA PRO A 134 -1.60 -2.69 6.25
C PRO A 134 -0.76 -1.40 6.34
N MET A 135 0.40 -1.43 7.00
CA MET A 135 1.16 -0.20 7.27
C MET A 135 1.86 0.36 6.03
N VAL A 136 2.78 -0.39 5.43
CA VAL A 136 3.45 0.02 4.19
C VAL A 136 2.59 -0.30 2.97
N GLY A 137 1.98 -1.48 2.93
CA GLY A 137 1.19 -1.94 1.79
C GLY A 137 -0.23 -1.36 1.71
N GLY A 138 -0.71 -0.72 2.78
CA GLY A 138 -2.03 -0.07 2.81
C GLY A 138 -3.19 -1.03 2.52
N HIS A 139 -4.31 -0.48 2.01
CA HIS A 139 -5.51 -1.25 1.73
C HIS A 139 -5.34 -2.27 0.59
N GLY A 140 -4.47 -1.99 -0.39
CA GLY A 140 -4.20 -2.90 -1.50
C GLY A 140 -3.62 -4.22 -1.01
N THR A 141 -2.53 -4.14 -0.27
CA THR A 141 -1.85 -5.31 0.30
C THR A 141 -2.71 -5.98 1.40
N ALA A 142 -3.42 -5.18 2.22
CA ALA A 142 -4.37 -5.68 3.22
C ALA A 142 -5.48 -6.56 2.58
N GLY A 143 -6.07 -6.09 1.49
CA GLY A 143 -7.10 -6.85 0.77
C GLY A 143 -6.56 -8.10 0.07
N ALA A 144 -5.28 -8.09 -0.35
CA ALA A 144 -4.65 -9.23 -1.02
C ALA A 144 -4.19 -10.32 -0.04
N PHE A 145 -3.52 -9.92 1.05
CA PHE A 145 -2.99 -10.87 2.02
C PHE A 145 -4.00 -11.27 3.11
N GLY A 146 -5.05 -10.46 3.33
CA GLY A 146 -6.11 -10.81 4.27
C GLY A 146 -6.73 -12.18 4.00
N PRO A 147 -7.24 -12.46 2.79
CA PRO A 147 -7.76 -13.79 2.43
C PRO A 147 -6.71 -14.89 2.57
N VAL A 148 -5.44 -14.63 2.21
CA VAL A 148 -4.36 -15.61 2.37
C VAL A 148 -4.18 -15.97 3.85
N LEU A 149 -4.22 -14.99 4.77
CA LEU A 149 -4.15 -15.27 6.21
C LEU A 149 -5.40 -15.98 6.72
N GLU A 150 -6.58 -15.76 6.11
CA GLU A 150 -7.80 -16.51 6.40
C GLU A 150 -7.66 -17.98 6.02
N ASP A 151 -7.02 -18.28 4.88
CA ASP A 151 -6.69 -19.66 4.46
C ASP A 151 -5.71 -20.34 5.44
N PHE A 152 -4.85 -19.58 6.12
CA PHE A 152 -4.00 -20.04 7.21
C PHE A 152 -4.71 -20.11 8.58
N GLY A 153 -6.03 -19.92 8.61
CA GLY A 153 -6.86 -20.10 9.80
C GLY A 153 -7.08 -18.83 10.65
N VAL A 154 -6.69 -17.64 10.17
CA VAL A 154 -6.94 -16.38 10.87
C VAL A 154 -8.30 -15.83 10.50
N ALA A 155 -9.34 -16.20 11.25
CA ALA A 155 -10.70 -15.73 10.99
C ALA A 155 -10.77 -14.17 11.01
N GLY A 156 -11.30 -13.58 9.95
CA GLY A 156 -11.47 -12.13 9.82
C GLY A 156 -10.19 -11.34 9.55
N ALA A 157 -9.11 -11.99 9.07
CA ALA A 157 -7.85 -11.34 8.76
C ALA A 157 -8.01 -10.19 7.75
N THR A 158 -8.85 -10.36 6.74
CA THR A 158 -9.16 -9.30 5.75
C THR A 158 -9.73 -8.07 6.43
N THR A 159 -10.64 -8.26 7.38
CA THR A 159 -11.26 -7.16 8.13
C THR A 159 -10.26 -6.50 9.10
N LEU A 160 -9.42 -7.30 9.78
CA LEU A 160 -8.35 -6.81 10.65
C LEU A 160 -7.33 -5.96 9.87
N CYS A 161 -6.80 -6.48 8.76
CA CYS A 161 -5.84 -5.78 7.91
C CYS A 161 -6.42 -4.46 7.38
N THR A 162 -7.69 -4.45 6.96
CA THR A 162 -8.36 -3.26 6.44
C THR A 162 -8.58 -2.20 7.52
N ALA A 163 -9.00 -2.62 8.72
CA ALA A 163 -9.14 -1.70 9.85
C ALA A 163 -7.79 -1.09 10.24
N ALA A 164 -6.73 -1.92 10.28
CA ALA A 164 -5.37 -1.47 10.54
C ALA A 164 -4.86 -0.50 9.47
N ALA A 165 -5.13 -0.76 8.18
CA ALA A 165 -4.76 0.15 7.08
C ALA A 165 -5.48 1.50 7.19
N THR A 166 -6.77 1.50 7.56
CA THR A 166 -7.54 2.74 7.78
C THR A 166 -6.96 3.55 8.94
N TYR A 167 -6.65 2.88 10.06
CA TYR A 167 -5.95 3.51 11.18
C TYR A 167 -4.61 4.10 10.74
N GLY A 168 -3.83 3.34 9.99
CA GLY A 168 -2.52 3.76 9.50
C GLY A 168 -2.57 5.03 8.65
N LEU A 169 -3.53 5.14 7.73
CA LEU A 169 -3.74 6.36 6.94
C LEU A 169 -3.96 7.60 7.82
N ILE A 170 -4.80 7.48 8.84
CA ILE A 170 -5.10 8.59 9.76
C ILE A 170 -3.86 8.92 10.60
N ALA A 171 -3.27 7.92 11.25
CA ALA A 171 -2.12 8.09 12.13
C ALA A 171 -0.89 8.63 11.38
N GLY A 172 -0.59 8.10 10.18
CA GLY A 172 0.51 8.54 9.34
C GLY A 172 0.37 10.00 8.87
N SER A 173 -0.86 10.41 8.53
CA SER A 173 -1.15 11.81 8.16
C SER A 173 -1.01 12.78 9.34
N VAL A 174 -1.45 12.36 10.53
CA VAL A 174 -1.39 13.22 11.73
C VAL A 174 0.03 13.34 12.26
N MET A 175 0.84 12.27 12.13
CA MET A 175 2.16 12.20 12.76
C MET A 175 3.28 12.84 11.91
N GLY A 176 3.18 12.82 10.59
CA GLY A 176 4.29 13.23 9.71
C GLY A 176 4.68 14.70 9.87
N GLY A 177 3.72 15.61 9.80
CA GLY A 177 3.95 17.04 10.00
C GLY A 177 4.61 17.37 11.35
N PRO A 178 4.04 16.94 12.50
CA PRO A 178 4.65 17.13 13.81
C PRO A 178 6.05 16.54 13.94
N THR A 179 6.31 15.33 13.37
CA THR A 179 7.64 14.71 13.42
C THR A 179 8.68 15.53 12.68
N GLY A 180 8.37 15.93 11.43
CA GLY A 180 9.26 16.78 10.65
C GLY A 180 9.49 18.14 11.30
N ARG A 181 8.43 18.79 11.79
CA ARG A 181 8.52 20.03 12.53
C ARG A 181 9.42 19.91 13.76
N LEU A 182 9.25 18.86 14.57
CA LEU A 182 10.04 18.60 15.76
C LEU A 182 11.55 18.49 15.42
N LEU A 183 11.87 17.80 14.31
CA LEU A 183 13.26 17.68 13.83
C LEU A 183 13.82 19.04 13.40
N ILE A 184 13.07 19.78 12.57
CA ILE A 184 13.49 21.06 11.99
C ILE A 184 13.74 22.10 13.11
N GLU A 185 12.76 22.30 14.01
CA GLU A 185 12.83 23.33 15.05
C GLU A 185 13.87 22.97 16.13
N ARG A 186 13.86 21.70 16.62
CA ARG A 186 14.78 21.27 17.69
C ARG A 186 16.23 21.24 17.26
N ARG A 187 16.50 20.90 15.99
CA ARG A 187 17.86 20.79 15.44
C ARG A 187 18.31 22.03 14.68
N LYS A 188 17.46 23.07 14.57
CA LYS A 188 17.73 24.34 13.86
C LYS A 188 18.20 24.09 12.41
N LEU A 189 17.48 23.26 11.67
CA LEU A 189 17.91 22.77 10.36
C LEU A 189 17.70 23.77 9.22
N LEU A 190 17.07 24.92 9.45
CA LEU A 190 16.87 25.93 8.40
C LEU A 190 18.18 26.51 7.86
N ASP A 191 19.24 26.50 8.67
CA ASP A 191 20.56 26.91 8.23
C ASP A 191 21.24 25.89 7.28
N THR A 192 20.68 24.67 7.17
CA THR A 192 21.16 23.60 6.29
C THR A 192 20.40 23.53 4.95
N VAL A 193 19.44 24.42 4.72
CA VAL A 193 18.70 24.49 3.46
C VAL A 193 19.66 24.91 2.36
N VAL A 194 19.86 24.02 1.38
CA VAL A 194 20.60 24.35 0.16
C VAL A 194 19.62 25.03 -0.79
N PRO A 195 19.94 26.21 -1.33
CA PRO A 195 19.15 26.80 -2.39
C PRO A 195 19.20 25.88 -3.62
N GLU A 196 18.15 25.13 -3.85
CA GLU A 196 18.02 24.27 -5.01
C GLU A 196 17.27 25.01 -6.11
N ASP A 197 17.63 24.73 -7.36
CA ASP A 197 16.98 25.30 -8.53
C ASP A 197 15.60 24.66 -8.69
N ASP A 198 14.54 25.43 -8.47
CA ASP A 198 13.13 24.99 -8.61
C ASP A 198 12.80 24.44 -10.00
N SER A 199 13.66 24.65 -11.00
CA SER A 199 13.50 24.11 -12.35
C SER A 199 13.47 22.57 -12.37
N LEU A 200 14.11 21.90 -11.42
CA LEU A 200 14.13 20.44 -11.33
C LEU A 200 12.78 19.85 -10.86
N LEU A 201 11.96 20.62 -10.16
CA LEU A 201 10.61 20.20 -9.75
C LEU A 201 9.61 20.27 -10.91
N VAL A 202 9.88 21.12 -11.90
CA VAL A 202 8.99 21.34 -13.06
C VAL A 202 9.16 20.25 -14.14
N GLU A 203 10.34 19.61 -14.22
CA GLU A 203 10.59 18.57 -15.22
C GLU A 203 9.91 17.23 -14.94
N GLU A 204 9.49 16.94 -13.70
CA GLU A 204 8.79 15.68 -13.38
C GLU A 204 7.28 15.68 -13.68
N GLU A 205 6.67 16.84 -13.94
CA GLU A 205 5.35 16.93 -14.59
C GLU A 205 5.47 16.81 -16.12
N ILE A 206 6.34 15.97 -16.65
CA ILE A 206 6.14 15.44 -17.99
C ILE A 206 4.85 14.62 -17.91
N LYS A 207 3.72 15.27 -18.17
CA LYS A 207 2.45 14.64 -18.50
C LYS A 207 2.76 13.64 -19.60
N HIS A 208 2.97 12.38 -19.25
CA HIS A 208 2.99 11.33 -20.25
C HIS A 208 1.67 11.45 -20.98
N GLU A 209 1.72 11.98 -22.21
CA GLU A 209 0.54 12.04 -23.07
C GLU A 209 0.02 10.61 -23.20
N ARG A 210 -1.15 10.39 -22.62
CA ARG A 210 -1.83 9.10 -22.70
C ARG A 210 -2.40 8.95 -24.09
N HIS A 211 -1.97 7.92 -24.79
CA HIS A 211 -2.45 7.64 -26.13
C HIS A 211 -3.49 6.52 -26.08
N THR A 212 -4.72 6.82 -26.46
CA THR A 212 -5.82 5.84 -26.49
C THR A 212 -5.45 4.57 -27.28
N SER A 213 -4.62 4.70 -28.31
CA SER A 213 -4.12 3.58 -29.13
C SER A 213 -3.19 2.62 -28.39
N MET A 214 -2.62 3.01 -27.23
CA MET A 214 -1.64 2.21 -26.48
C MET A 214 -2.28 1.35 -25.38
N TYR A 215 -3.55 1.60 -25.00
CA TYR A 215 -4.25 0.77 -24.01
C TYR A 215 -4.34 -0.72 -24.38
N PRO A 216 -4.66 -1.11 -25.64
CA PRO A 216 -4.66 -2.53 -26.01
C PRO A 216 -3.30 -3.19 -25.81
N ALA A 217 -2.21 -2.52 -26.22
CA ALA A 217 -0.85 -3.04 -26.05
C ALA A 217 -0.51 -3.21 -24.55
N SER A 218 -0.90 -2.26 -23.71
CA SER A 218 -0.69 -2.30 -22.27
C SER A 218 -1.46 -3.43 -21.60
N VAL A 219 -2.74 -3.63 -21.98
CA VAL A 219 -3.55 -4.76 -21.52
C VAL A 219 -2.91 -6.09 -21.92
N PHE A 220 -2.44 -6.21 -23.17
CA PHE A 220 -1.77 -7.44 -23.63
C PHE A 220 -0.47 -7.70 -22.87
N GLN A 221 0.33 -6.68 -22.58
CA GLN A 221 1.53 -6.82 -21.75
C GLN A 221 1.19 -7.32 -20.33
N LEU A 222 0.15 -6.78 -19.70
CA LEU A 222 -0.33 -7.26 -18.41
C LEU A 222 -0.77 -8.73 -18.48
N ILE A 223 -1.58 -9.10 -19.47
CA ILE A 223 -2.05 -10.48 -19.64
C ILE A 223 -0.87 -11.45 -19.89
N ILE A 224 0.10 -11.06 -20.71
CA ILE A 224 1.31 -11.86 -20.96
C ILE A 224 2.10 -12.04 -19.66
N ALA A 225 2.29 -10.96 -18.89
CA ALA A 225 2.99 -11.04 -17.60
C ALA A 225 2.25 -11.94 -16.60
N ILE A 226 0.91 -11.86 -16.55
CA ILE A 226 0.07 -12.75 -15.73
C ILE A 226 0.25 -14.21 -16.18
N GLY A 227 0.18 -14.49 -17.47
CA GLY A 227 0.37 -15.83 -18.02
C GLY A 227 1.75 -16.42 -17.67
N ILE A 228 2.83 -15.66 -17.91
CA ILE A 228 4.19 -16.07 -17.52
C ILE A 228 4.27 -16.25 -15.99
N GLY A 229 3.63 -15.35 -15.24
CA GLY A 229 3.60 -15.38 -13.78
C GLY A 229 3.00 -16.65 -13.20
N THR A 230 2.00 -17.25 -13.87
CA THR A 230 1.44 -18.53 -13.40
C THR A 230 2.48 -19.67 -13.45
N PHE A 231 3.37 -19.69 -14.43
CA PHE A 231 4.46 -20.65 -14.48
C PHE A 231 5.49 -20.39 -13.37
N ILE A 232 5.80 -19.10 -13.10
CA ILE A 232 6.70 -18.71 -12.01
C ILE A 232 6.10 -19.14 -10.67
N SER A 233 4.80 -18.84 -10.42
CA SER A 233 4.11 -19.25 -9.19
C SER A 233 4.12 -20.77 -9.01
N LYS A 234 3.90 -21.55 -10.07
CA LYS A 234 4.01 -23.02 -10.03
C LYS A 234 5.42 -23.49 -9.68
N ALA A 235 6.44 -22.86 -10.26
CA ALA A 235 7.84 -23.17 -9.96
C ALA A 235 8.19 -22.83 -8.49
N LEU A 236 7.69 -21.69 -7.98
CA LEU A 236 7.86 -21.30 -6.60
C LEU A 236 7.14 -22.27 -5.65
N ALA A 237 5.93 -22.72 -5.97
CA ALA A 237 5.20 -23.70 -5.18
C ALA A 237 5.92 -25.05 -5.05
N MET A 238 6.79 -25.42 -6.01
CA MET A 238 7.62 -26.63 -5.91
C MET A 238 8.65 -26.54 -4.77
N THR A 239 8.91 -25.36 -4.22
CA THR A 239 9.80 -25.20 -3.04
C THR A 239 9.13 -25.61 -1.72
N GLY A 240 7.83 -25.93 -1.75
CA GLY A 240 7.04 -26.24 -0.55
C GLY A 240 6.54 -25.00 0.20
N LEU A 241 6.82 -23.80 -0.29
CA LEU A 241 6.36 -22.54 0.27
C LEU A 241 5.07 -22.09 -0.42
N THR A 242 4.19 -21.45 0.32
CA THR A 242 2.94 -20.90 -0.21
C THR A 242 3.17 -19.50 -0.77
N PHE A 243 3.00 -19.35 -2.07
CA PHE A 243 3.09 -18.07 -2.76
C PHE A 243 1.73 -17.71 -3.36
N PRO A 244 1.15 -16.54 -3.04
CA PRO A 244 -0.01 -16.02 -3.74
C PRO A 244 0.24 -15.90 -5.26
N ILE A 245 -0.80 -16.15 -6.06
CA ILE A 245 -0.71 -16.18 -7.54
C ILE A 245 -0.11 -14.89 -8.12
N TYR A 246 -0.44 -13.74 -7.56
CA TYR A 246 0.03 -12.46 -8.05
C TYR A 246 1.54 -12.23 -7.84
N ILE A 247 2.21 -12.95 -6.93
CA ILE A 247 3.67 -12.83 -6.74
C ILE A 247 4.42 -13.23 -8.02
N GLY A 248 4.04 -14.34 -8.64
CA GLY A 248 4.64 -14.74 -9.92
C GLY A 248 4.37 -13.74 -11.04
N ALA A 249 3.15 -13.21 -11.13
CA ALA A 249 2.79 -12.20 -12.11
C ALA A 249 3.57 -10.89 -11.91
N MET A 250 3.74 -10.47 -10.66
CA MET A 250 4.54 -9.30 -10.29
C MET A 250 6.02 -9.47 -10.66
N ILE A 251 6.61 -10.64 -10.39
CA ILE A 251 8.00 -10.96 -10.80
C ILE A 251 8.13 -10.99 -12.32
N ALA A 252 7.19 -11.61 -13.04
CA ALA A 252 7.19 -11.64 -14.50
C ALA A 252 7.14 -10.24 -15.10
N ALA A 253 6.27 -9.37 -14.57
CA ALA A 253 6.13 -7.98 -14.98
C ALA A 253 7.43 -7.19 -14.74
N ALA A 254 8.06 -7.34 -13.57
CA ALA A 254 9.35 -6.73 -13.26
C ALA A 254 10.45 -7.19 -14.23
N CYS A 255 10.51 -8.48 -14.54
CA CYS A 255 11.44 -9.01 -15.54
C CYS A 255 11.16 -8.44 -16.93
N MET A 256 9.92 -8.44 -17.39
CA MET A 256 9.53 -7.87 -18.68
C MET A 256 9.91 -6.39 -18.78
N ARG A 257 9.59 -5.58 -17.75
CA ARG A 257 9.97 -4.16 -17.69
C ARG A 257 11.48 -3.98 -17.91
N ASN A 258 12.29 -4.69 -17.14
CA ASN A 258 13.73 -4.53 -17.19
C ASN A 258 14.33 -5.07 -18.49
N ILE A 259 13.83 -6.19 -19.04
CA ILE A 259 14.25 -6.70 -20.35
C ILE A 259 13.93 -5.68 -21.45
N GLY A 260 12.74 -5.07 -21.45
CA GLY A 260 12.36 -4.01 -22.40
C GLY A 260 13.32 -2.83 -22.35
N GLU A 261 13.61 -2.33 -21.13
CA GLU A 261 14.54 -1.20 -20.92
C GLU A 261 15.99 -1.49 -21.34
N PHE A 262 16.48 -2.71 -21.12
CA PHE A 262 17.85 -3.08 -21.49
C PHE A 262 18.00 -3.45 -22.98
N THR A 263 16.99 -4.05 -23.56
CA THR A 263 17.09 -4.57 -24.96
C THR A 263 16.53 -3.58 -25.98
N HIS A 264 15.69 -2.61 -25.57
CA HIS A 264 14.94 -1.70 -26.43
C HIS A 264 14.09 -2.39 -27.51
N LYS A 265 13.75 -3.68 -27.31
CA LYS A 265 12.97 -4.46 -28.28
C LYS A 265 11.47 -4.22 -28.21
N PHE A 266 10.98 -3.76 -27.08
CA PHE A 266 9.59 -3.37 -26.90
C PHE A 266 9.48 -2.23 -25.87
N THR A 267 8.45 -1.42 -26.05
CA THR A 267 8.19 -0.26 -25.18
C THR A 267 7.11 -0.63 -24.15
N THR A 268 7.33 -0.25 -22.91
CA THR A 268 6.33 -0.38 -21.83
C THR A 268 5.66 0.96 -21.63
N HIS A 269 4.36 1.03 -21.85
CA HIS A 269 3.55 2.25 -21.71
C HIS A 269 3.05 2.36 -20.25
N MET A 270 3.92 2.91 -19.38
CA MET A 270 3.67 2.93 -17.93
C MET A 270 2.44 3.75 -17.53
N GLY A 271 2.12 4.83 -18.26
CA GLY A 271 0.93 5.64 -18.00
C GLY A 271 -0.35 4.82 -18.10
N GLU A 272 -0.51 4.09 -19.20
CA GLU A 272 -1.67 3.25 -19.48
C GLU A 272 -1.71 2.02 -18.57
N ILE A 273 -0.55 1.40 -18.28
CA ILE A 273 -0.45 0.29 -17.32
C ILE A 273 -0.89 0.74 -15.91
N ASN A 274 -0.46 1.91 -15.47
CA ASN A 274 -0.85 2.46 -14.16
C ASN A 274 -2.34 2.81 -14.11
N ASP A 275 -2.92 3.32 -15.19
CA ASP A 275 -4.37 3.60 -15.27
C ASP A 275 -5.19 2.29 -15.15
N ILE A 276 -4.79 1.25 -15.88
CA ILE A 276 -5.43 -0.09 -15.80
C ILE A 276 -5.27 -0.66 -14.39
N GLY A 277 -4.07 -0.58 -13.81
CA GLY A 277 -3.79 -0.98 -12.43
C GLY A 277 -4.65 -0.22 -11.41
N GLY A 278 -4.81 1.09 -11.57
CA GLY A 278 -5.63 1.94 -10.70
C GLY A 278 -7.13 1.61 -10.76
N ILE A 279 -7.65 1.32 -11.97
CA ILE A 279 -9.03 0.84 -12.15
C ILE A 279 -9.20 -0.52 -11.47
N SER A 280 -8.26 -1.44 -11.72
CA SER A 280 -8.26 -2.78 -11.14
C SER A 280 -8.19 -2.73 -9.61
N LEU A 281 -7.34 -1.87 -9.03
CA LEU A 281 -7.28 -1.63 -7.59
C LEU A 281 -8.62 -1.12 -7.05
N SER A 282 -9.25 -0.17 -7.73
CA SER A 282 -10.53 0.39 -7.27
C SER A 282 -11.65 -0.66 -7.24
N LEU A 283 -11.73 -1.52 -8.25
CA LEU A 283 -12.70 -2.61 -8.33
C LEU A 283 -12.38 -3.70 -7.30
N PHE A 284 -11.12 -4.13 -7.22
CA PHE A 284 -10.63 -5.07 -6.23
C PHE A 284 -10.98 -4.63 -4.80
N LEU A 285 -10.64 -3.39 -4.43
CA LEU A 285 -10.97 -2.85 -3.12
C LEU A 285 -12.48 -2.71 -2.92
N GLY A 286 -13.23 -2.33 -3.96
CA GLY A 286 -14.69 -2.24 -3.88
C GLY A 286 -15.31 -3.58 -3.50
N ILE A 287 -14.92 -4.66 -4.18
CA ILE A 287 -15.39 -6.01 -3.88
C ILE A 287 -14.90 -6.47 -2.49
N ALA A 288 -13.62 -6.30 -2.19
CA ALA A 288 -13.05 -6.68 -0.90
C ALA A 288 -13.73 -5.96 0.29
N MET A 289 -14.15 -4.71 0.11
CA MET A 289 -14.78 -3.93 1.17
C MET A 289 -16.24 -4.33 1.44
N ILE A 290 -17.00 -4.73 0.41
CA ILE A 290 -18.39 -5.19 0.62
C ILE A 290 -18.46 -6.55 1.28
N THR A 291 -17.39 -7.36 1.21
CA THR A 291 -17.30 -8.70 1.82
C THR A 291 -16.85 -8.66 3.28
N LEU A 292 -16.54 -7.49 3.87
CA LEU A 292 -16.06 -7.38 5.25
C LEU A 292 -17.08 -7.86 6.28
N LYS A 293 -16.62 -8.71 7.20
CA LYS A 293 -17.41 -9.27 8.30
C LYS A 293 -17.06 -8.58 9.63
N LEU A 294 -17.60 -7.37 9.85
CA LEU A 294 -17.23 -6.52 11.00
C LEU A 294 -17.49 -7.17 12.36
N TRP A 295 -18.44 -8.10 12.47
CA TRP A 295 -18.72 -8.82 13.71
C TRP A 295 -17.57 -9.69 14.19
N GLN A 296 -16.61 -10.05 13.31
CA GLN A 296 -15.42 -10.82 13.67
C GLN A 296 -14.36 -10.00 14.41
N LEU A 297 -14.41 -8.65 14.34
CA LEU A 297 -13.43 -7.78 15.01
C LEU A 297 -13.63 -7.64 16.52
N ALA A 298 -14.83 -7.89 17.02
CA ALA A 298 -15.19 -7.55 18.41
C ALA A 298 -14.26 -8.22 19.44
N ALA A 299 -13.88 -9.47 19.22
CA ALA A 299 -13.02 -10.23 20.12
C ALA A 299 -11.55 -9.77 20.13
N LEU A 300 -11.09 -9.09 19.09
CA LEU A 300 -9.70 -8.67 18.90
C LEU A 300 -9.49 -7.16 19.07
N ALA A 301 -10.50 -6.42 19.52
CA ALA A 301 -10.44 -4.95 19.61
C ALA A 301 -9.30 -4.45 20.50
N LEU A 302 -9.12 -5.02 21.69
CA LEU A 302 -8.06 -4.60 22.62
C LEU A 302 -6.66 -4.98 22.13
N PRO A 303 -6.38 -6.23 21.70
CA PRO A 303 -5.12 -6.58 21.06
C PRO A 303 -4.79 -5.68 19.87
N LEU A 304 -5.77 -5.38 19.01
CA LEU A 304 -5.59 -4.51 17.83
C LEU A 304 -5.10 -3.11 18.21
N ILE A 305 -5.69 -2.50 19.24
CA ILE A 305 -5.26 -1.17 19.73
C ILE A 305 -3.80 -1.20 20.19
N ILE A 306 -3.38 -2.22 20.94
CA ILE A 306 -2.01 -2.36 21.44
C ILE A 306 -1.03 -2.52 20.28
N LEU A 307 -1.35 -3.40 19.32
CA LEU A 307 -0.53 -3.64 18.14
C LEU A 307 -0.37 -2.36 17.30
N LEU A 308 -1.44 -1.63 17.05
CA LEU A 308 -1.43 -0.39 16.27
C LEU A 308 -0.70 0.74 17.00
N ALA A 309 -0.83 0.85 18.32
CA ALA A 309 -0.05 1.80 19.12
C ALA A 309 1.45 1.46 19.05
N GLY A 310 1.81 0.17 19.11
CA GLY A 310 3.17 -0.31 18.90
C GLY A 310 3.74 0.09 17.55
N GLN A 311 2.97 -0.08 16.46
CA GLN A 311 3.37 0.34 15.12
C GLN A 311 3.56 1.86 15.03
N THR A 312 2.67 2.64 15.64
CA THR A 312 2.79 4.10 15.67
C THR A 312 4.06 4.56 16.39
N LEU A 313 4.36 3.93 17.52
CA LEU A 313 5.59 4.21 18.25
C LEU A 313 6.83 3.81 17.46
N LEU A 314 6.81 2.63 16.81
CA LEU A 314 7.89 2.14 15.97
C LEU A 314 8.20 3.14 14.85
N ILE A 315 7.20 3.57 14.08
CA ILE A 315 7.43 4.48 12.95
C ILE A 315 7.98 5.82 13.42
N PHE A 316 7.47 6.36 14.54
CA PHE A 316 8.01 7.59 15.13
C PHE A 316 9.48 7.43 15.51
N LEU A 317 9.84 6.38 16.23
CA LEU A 317 11.23 6.13 16.65
C LEU A 317 12.13 5.85 15.43
N PHE A 318 11.66 5.08 14.47
CA PHE A 318 12.42 4.73 13.28
C PHE A 318 12.69 5.96 12.40
N THR A 319 11.68 6.81 12.17
CA THR A 319 11.85 8.04 11.39
C THR A 319 12.73 9.05 12.10
N TYR A 320 12.54 9.23 13.40
CA TYR A 320 13.28 10.22 14.19
C TYR A 320 14.76 9.82 14.41
N PHE A 321 15.03 8.55 14.72
CA PHE A 321 16.38 8.10 15.08
C PHE A 321 17.12 7.39 13.94
N VAL A 322 16.44 6.71 13.02
CA VAL A 322 17.10 5.95 11.96
C VAL A 322 17.09 6.73 10.65
N ILE A 323 15.91 7.03 10.10
CA ILE A 323 15.81 7.74 8.82
C ILE A 323 16.55 9.08 8.86
N PHE A 324 16.22 9.93 9.82
CA PHE A 324 16.84 11.25 9.95
C PHE A 324 18.37 11.18 10.04
N ASN A 325 18.91 10.27 10.88
CA ASN A 325 20.34 10.19 11.09
C ASN A 325 21.12 9.62 9.90
N ILE A 326 20.53 8.68 9.15
CA ILE A 326 21.20 8.02 8.02
C ILE A 326 21.06 8.83 6.73
N MET A 327 19.95 9.57 6.56
CA MET A 327 19.70 10.34 5.34
C MET A 327 20.42 11.69 5.26
N GLY A 328 21.15 12.09 6.31
CA GLY A 328 22.04 13.28 6.25
C GLY A 328 21.97 14.21 7.45
N ARG A 329 20.98 14.11 8.34
CA ARG A 329 20.76 15.01 9.51
C ARG A 329 20.53 16.47 9.12
N ASP A 330 20.09 16.70 7.89
CA ASP A 330 19.83 17.99 7.29
C ASP A 330 18.31 18.25 7.18
N TYR A 331 17.94 19.37 6.58
CA TYR A 331 16.56 19.73 6.34
C TYR A 331 15.84 18.68 5.48
N ASP A 332 16.50 18.22 4.41
CA ASP A 332 15.93 17.18 3.52
C ASP A 332 15.64 15.88 4.25
N ALA A 333 16.55 15.46 5.14
CA ALA A 333 16.35 14.27 5.96
C ALA A 333 15.13 14.41 6.90
N ALA A 334 14.85 15.61 7.41
CA ALA A 334 13.66 15.86 8.22
C ALA A 334 12.37 15.80 7.39
N VAL A 335 12.37 16.31 6.16
CA VAL A 335 11.25 16.22 5.23
C VAL A 335 11.03 14.77 4.78
N ILE A 336 12.10 14.02 4.48
CA ILE A 336 12.05 12.58 4.18
C ILE A 336 11.46 11.81 5.37
N ALA A 337 11.88 12.09 6.61
CA ALA A 337 11.33 11.44 7.80
C ALA A 337 9.81 11.66 7.93
N ALA A 338 9.33 12.88 7.67
CA ALA A 338 7.90 13.18 7.64
C ALA A 338 7.16 12.43 6.52
N GLY A 339 7.75 12.32 5.35
CA GLY A 339 7.23 11.53 4.24
C GLY A 339 7.13 10.04 4.60
N VAL A 340 8.16 9.47 5.24
CA VAL A 340 8.15 8.07 5.69
C VAL A 340 7.06 7.81 6.71
N CYS A 341 6.72 8.74 7.61
CA CYS A 341 5.56 8.60 8.49
C CYS A 341 4.26 8.41 7.68
N GLY A 342 4.13 9.08 6.55
CA GLY A 342 2.95 8.99 5.68
C GLY A 342 2.84 7.64 4.95
N PHE A 343 3.85 7.24 4.18
CA PHE A 343 3.77 6.00 3.42
C PHE A 343 4.06 4.75 4.27
N GLY A 344 4.86 4.87 5.31
CA GLY A 344 5.20 3.76 6.20
C GLY A 344 4.06 3.35 7.15
N MET A 345 2.99 4.14 7.22
CA MET A 345 1.74 3.79 7.93
C MET A 345 0.48 3.95 7.06
N GLY A 346 0.60 4.24 5.79
CA GLY A 346 -0.62 4.53 5.05
C GLY A 346 -0.47 4.39 3.55
N ALA A 347 -0.03 5.47 2.90
CA ALA A 347 0.08 5.52 1.46
C ALA A 347 0.98 6.68 0.99
N THR A 348 1.51 6.57 -0.23
CA THR A 348 2.33 7.63 -0.85
C THR A 348 1.64 9.00 -0.90
N PRO A 349 0.32 9.15 -1.16
CA PRO A 349 -0.34 10.44 -1.07
C PRO A 349 -0.25 11.12 0.30
N ASN A 350 -0.30 10.34 1.39
CA ASN A 350 -0.12 10.87 2.75
C ASN A 350 1.32 11.37 2.97
N ALA A 351 2.30 10.66 2.42
CA ALA A 351 3.69 11.11 2.43
C ALA A 351 3.84 12.46 1.73
N MET A 352 3.25 12.60 0.54
CA MET A 352 3.27 13.85 -0.23
C MET A 352 2.62 15.00 0.53
N ALA A 353 1.46 14.77 1.14
CA ALA A 353 0.76 15.78 1.94
C ALA A 353 1.59 16.23 3.15
N ASN A 354 2.24 15.28 3.86
CA ASN A 354 3.12 15.58 4.99
C ASN A 354 4.33 16.42 4.57
N MET A 355 4.97 16.07 3.45
CA MET A 355 6.10 16.82 2.90
C MET A 355 5.68 18.22 2.45
N GLN A 356 4.56 18.32 1.72
CA GLN A 356 4.03 19.58 1.24
C GLN A 356 3.76 20.55 2.38
N ALA A 357 3.11 20.10 3.45
CA ALA A 357 2.84 20.93 4.63
C ALA A 357 4.10 21.52 5.29
N LEU A 358 5.22 20.78 5.26
CA LEU A 358 6.50 21.27 5.75
C LEU A 358 7.18 22.21 4.74
N CYS A 359 7.18 21.85 3.46
CA CYS A 359 7.81 22.65 2.42
C CYS A 359 7.13 24.00 2.23
N GLU A 360 5.79 24.07 2.30
CA GLU A 360 5.03 25.33 2.27
C GLU A 360 5.34 26.23 3.47
N LYS A 361 5.62 25.64 4.63
CA LYS A 361 5.89 26.39 5.85
C LYS A 361 7.34 26.86 5.97
N TYR A 362 8.30 26.09 5.48
CA TYR A 362 9.73 26.32 5.73
C TYR A 362 10.50 26.56 4.42
N ALA A 363 10.81 25.52 3.64
CA ALA A 363 11.53 25.59 2.39
C ALA A 363 11.27 24.35 1.52
N PRO A 364 11.43 24.43 0.19
CA PRO A 364 11.31 23.24 -0.67
C PRO A 364 12.42 22.22 -0.41
N SER A 365 12.15 20.93 -0.71
CA SER A 365 13.10 19.83 -0.61
C SER A 365 13.00 18.93 -1.83
N VAL A 366 13.75 19.23 -2.89
CA VAL A 366 13.77 18.47 -4.14
C VAL A 366 14.15 17.01 -3.88
N LYS A 367 15.15 16.77 -3.03
CA LYS A 367 15.60 15.43 -2.67
C LYS A 367 14.51 14.56 -2.05
N ALA A 368 13.67 15.12 -1.16
CA ALA A 368 12.55 14.37 -0.56
C ALA A 368 11.48 14.04 -1.60
N TYR A 369 11.13 15.00 -2.46
CA TYR A 369 10.14 14.80 -3.52
C TYR A 369 10.59 13.83 -4.61
N LEU A 370 11.90 13.64 -4.81
CA LEU A 370 12.44 12.60 -5.68
C LEU A 370 12.45 11.22 -5.01
N LEU A 371 12.95 11.12 -3.77
CA LEU A 371 13.17 9.83 -3.12
C LEU A 371 11.88 9.14 -2.67
N ILE A 372 10.96 9.89 -2.07
CA ILE A 372 9.74 9.31 -1.46
C ILE A 372 8.83 8.67 -2.52
N PRO A 373 8.45 9.33 -3.61
CA PRO A 373 7.63 8.70 -4.64
C PRO A 373 8.33 7.53 -5.32
N LEU A 374 9.63 7.68 -5.65
CA LEU A 374 10.37 6.62 -6.34
C LEU A 374 10.45 5.33 -5.51
N VAL A 375 10.72 5.43 -4.20
CA VAL A 375 10.79 4.24 -3.35
C VAL A 375 9.40 3.78 -2.93
N GLY A 376 8.53 4.70 -2.50
CA GLY A 376 7.22 4.38 -1.97
C GLY A 376 6.27 3.78 -3.02
N SER A 377 6.31 4.25 -4.27
CA SER A 377 5.42 3.75 -5.32
C SER A 377 6.03 2.68 -6.22
N LEU A 378 7.37 2.71 -6.45
CA LEU A 378 7.99 1.79 -7.41
C LEU A 378 8.52 0.50 -6.77
N PHE A 379 9.00 0.54 -5.53
CA PHE A 379 9.73 -0.57 -4.94
C PHE A 379 9.13 -1.09 -3.63
N ALA A 380 8.51 -0.21 -2.82
CA ALA A 380 8.04 -0.59 -1.49
C ALA A 380 7.01 -1.71 -1.53
N ASP A 381 5.98 -1.61 -2.38
CA ASP A 381 4.92 -2.63 -2.49
C ASP A 381 5.46 -3.98 -3.01
N PHE A 382 6.40 -3.92 -3.98
CA PHE A 382 7.05 -5.12 -4.50
C PHE A 382 7.84 -5.85 -3.42
N LEU A 383 8.74 -5.14 -2.72
CA LEU A 383 9.59 -5.73 -1.69
C LEU A 383 8.77 -6.15 -0.47
N ASN A 384 7.76 -5.35 -0.09
CA ASN A 384 6.85 -5.67 0.99
C ASN A 384 6.13 -7.00 0.76
N SER A 385 5.60 -7.22 -0.44
CA SER A 385 4.91 -8.47 -0.79
C SER A 385 5.82 -9.69 -0.67
N LEU A 386 7.09 -9.57 -1.09
CA LEU A 386 8.09 -10.64 -0.93
C LEU A 386 8.40 -10.92 0.55
N VAL A 387 8.59 -9.87 1.36
CA VAL A 387 8.88 -10.01 2.79
C VAL A 387 7.68 -10.61 3.53
N ILE A 388 6.46 -10.14 3.25
CA ILE A 388 5.24 -10.70 3.86
C ILE A 388 5.11 -12.19 3.54
N THR A 389 5.32 -12.58 2.29
CA THR A 389 5.26 -13.99 1.87
C THR A 389 6.27 -14.83 2.63
N PHE A 390 7.49 -14.30 2.85
CA PHE A 390 8.47 -14.96 3.69
C PHE A 390 7.96 -15.15 5.12
N PHE A 391 7.46 -14.10 5.77
CA PHE A 391 6.94 -14.19 7.14
C PHE A 391 5.80 -15.21 7.29
N ILE A 392 4.83 -15.21 6.36
CA ILE A 392 3.69 -16.16 6.41
C ILE A 392 4.15 -17.62 6.35
N ASN A 393 5.23 -17.92 5.63
CA ASN A 393 5.73 -19.28 5.48
C ASN A 393 6.64 -19.75 6.61
N PHE A 394 7.21 -18.84 7.42
CA PHE A 394 8.20 -19.19 8.45
C PHE A 394 7.72 -18.92 9.89
N ILE A 395 6.51 -18.44 10.07
CA ILE A 395 5.85 -18.21 11.36
C ILE A 395 4.67 -19.18 11.52
#